data_a2630355363694f1aaf301b68fbb2c45
#
_entry.id   a2630355363694f1aaf301b68fbb2c45
#
_cell.length_a   1.000
_cell.length_b   1.000
_cell.length_c   1.000
_cell.angle_alpha   90.00
_cell.angle_beta   90.00
_cell.angle_gamma   90.00
#
_symmetry.space_group_name_H-M   'P 1'
#
loop_
_entity.id
_entity.type
_entity.pdbx_description
1 polymer ?
#
loop_
_entity_poly.entity_id
_entity_poly.type
_entity_poly.pdbx_seq_one_letter_code
_entity_poly.pdbx_strand_id
1 'polypeptide(L)'
;MVIELRIKNFLSFKEETTISFEASKDTFKEDSLLVTMADGTRLSRIAIIYGANASGKSNLLEAFEYLFWFWKRKTDDQDAPTGVEPFILDSDTPSQPTEFELKLYINGKKYIYQLILSPKDILSEKLHVYNSNQPSLLMHRELVDSNTALKFNQSLIKVSAAVKDAVSAKCLK
;
A
#
# COMPACT_ATOMS: atom_id res chain seq x y z
N MET A 1 1.19 -13.14 1.32
CA MET A 1 -0.07 -13.08 2.10
C MET A 1 -0.23 -11.68 2.67
N VAL A 2 -1.44 -11.13 2.61
CA VAL A 2 -1.75 -9.85 3.25
C VAL A 2 -1.91 -10.06 4.75
N ILE A 3 -1.39 -9.12 5.54
CA ILE A 3 -1.54 -9.05 6.99
C ILE A 3 -2.64 -8.06 7.32
N GLU A 4 -2.52 -6.84 6.77
CA GLU A 4 -3.37 -5.71 7.11
C GLU A 4 -3.41 -4.72 5.94
N LEU A 5 -4.56 -4.14 5.67
CA LEU A 5 -4.72 -2.98 4.80
C LEU A 5 -5.38 -1.86 5.59
N ARG A 6 -4.76 -0.67 5.59
CA ARG A 6 -5.34 0.59 6.08
C ARG A 6 -5.65 1.47 4.89
N ILE A 7 -6.80 2.11 4.94
CA ILE A 7 -7.33 2.97 3.89
C ILE A 7 -7.88 4.23 4.54
N LYS A 8 -7.59 5.39 3.97
CA LYS A 8 -8.18 6.66 4.38
C LYS A 8 -8.45 7.52 3.17
N ASN A 9 -9.56 8.23 3.17
CA ASN A 9 -10.00 9.11 2.09
C ASN A 9 -10.01 8.44 0.72
N PHE A 10 -10.71 7.31 0.59
CA PHE A 10 -10.83 6.55 -0.65
C PHE A 10 -12.26 6.05 -0.84
N LEU A 11 -12.92 6.40 -1.95
CA LEU A 11 -14.29 6.01 -2.29
C LEU A 11 -15.27 6.26 -1.14
N SER A 12 -15.75 5.20 -0.45
CA SER A 12 -16.65 5.30 0.70
C SER A 12 -15.94 5.39 2.06
N PHE A 13 -14.62 5.30 2.09
CA PHE A 13 -13.82 5.36 3.32
C PHE A 13 -13.36 6.80 3.56
N LYS A 14 -14.10 7.57 4.37
CA LYS A 14 -13.70 8.91 4.80
C LYS A 14 -12.56 8.83 5.81
N GLU A 15 -12.85 8.17 6.92
CA GLU A 15 -11.90 8.00 8.02
C GLU A 15 -11.00 6.79 7.80
N GLU A 16 -9.89 6.72 8.56
CA GLU A 16 -9.01 5.57 8.53
C GLU A 16 -9.76 4.29 8.89
N THR A 17 -9.74 3.35 7.98
CA THR A 17 -10.35 2.03 8.16
C THR A 17 -9.28 0.97 8.02
N THR A 18 -9.21 0.06 8.98
CA THR A 18 -8.24 -1.04 9.01
C THR A 18 -8.92 -2.37 8.80
N ILE A 19 -8.41 -3.16 7.87
CA ILE A 19 -8.80 -4.55 7.66
C ILE A 19 -7.61 -5.43 7.98
N SER A 20 -7.75 -6.31 8.97
CA SER A 20 -6.70 -7.24 9.39
C SER A 20 -7.08 -8.67 9.04
N PHE A 21 -6.10 -9.43 8.56
CA PHE A 21 -6.17 -10.87 8.32
C PHE A 21 -5.46 -11.66 9.42
N GLU A 22 -4.97 -11.00 10.48
CA GLU A 22 -4.41 -11.70 11.63
C GLU A 22 -5.50 -12.48 12.35
N ALA A 23 -5.23 -13.73 12.64
CA ALA A 23 -6.17 -14.61 13.31
C ALA A 23 -6.31 -14.24 14.79
N SER A 24 -7.52 -14.36 15.30
CA SER A 24 -7.78 -14.32 16.73
C SER A 24 -7.07 -15.48 17.46
N LYS A 25 -7.20 -15.52 18.78
CA LYS A 25 -6.65 -16.62 19.61
C LYS A 25 -7.43 -17.94 19.46
N ASP A 26 -8.50 -17.97 18.66
CA ASP A 26 -9.29 -19.16 18.41
C ASP A 26 -8.47 -20.21 17.65
N THR A 27 -8.58 -21.46 18.07
CA THR A 27 -7.87 -22.60 17.49
C THR A 27 -8.78 -23.52 16.65
N PHE A 28 -10.04 -23.14 16.44
CA PHE A 28 -10.97 -23.93 15.64
C PHE A 28 -10.48 -24.08 14.19
N LYS A 29 -10.29 -25.35 13.77
CA LYS A 29 -9.77 -25.70 12.42
C LYS A 29 -8.52 -24.93 12.00
N GLU A 30 -7.64 -24.67 12.94
CA GLU A 30 -6.41 -23.88 12.72
C GLU A 30 -5.60 -24.39 11.51
N ASP A 31 -5.35 -25.68 11.42
CA ASP A 31 -4.54 -26.29 10.35
C ASP A 31 -5.09 -26.04 8.94
N SER A 32 -6.43 -25.90 8.80
CA SER A 32 -7.06 -25.71 7.48
C SER A 32 -7.33 -24.24 7.15
N LEU A 33 -7.62 -23.41 8.16
CA LEU A 33 -8.04 -22.02 7.95
C LEU A 33 -6.92 -20.99 8.13
N LEU A 34 -5.84 -21.38 8.81
CA LEU A 34 -4.76 -20.46 9.12
C LEU A 34 -3.43 -20.85 8.45
N VAL A 35 -2.54 -19.88 8.37
CA VAL A 35 -1.13 -20.05 8.05
C VAL A 35 -0.33 -19.39 9.15
N THR A 36 0.60 -20.13 9.77
CA THR A 36 1.55 -19.56 10.73
C THR A 36 2.84 -19.21 10.02
N MET A 37 3.22 -17.96 10.11
CA MET A 37 4.47 -17.45 9.55
C MET A 37 5.65 -17.78 10.46
N ALA A 38 6.88 -17.64 9.94
CA ALA A 38 8.10 -17.98 10.68
C ALA A 38 8.31 -17.16 11.97
N ASP A 39 7.74 -15.97 12.04
CA ASP A 39 7.76 -15.09 13.23
C ASP A 39 6.61 -15.35 14.22
N GLY A 40 5.80 -16.40 13.97
CA GLY A 40 4.66 -16.78 14.79
C GLY A 40 3.36 -16.03 14.44
N THR A 41 3.36 -15.10 13.50
CA THR A 41 2.14 -14.42 13.04
C THR A 41 1.19 -15.43 12.39
N ARG A 42 -0.05 -15.47 12.86
CA ARG A 42 -1.11 -16.36 12.34
C ARG A 42 -2.04 -15.57 11.44
N LEU A 43 -2.20 -16.01 10.20
CA LEU A 43 -3.01 -15.32 9.19
C LEU A 43 -4.12 -16.21 8.67
N SER A 44 -5.30 -15.63 8.50
CA SER A 44 -6.45 -16.29 7.88
C SER A 44 -6.22 -16.50 6.38
N ARG A 45 -6.52 -17.71 5.90
CA ARG A 45 -6.52 -18.05 4.45
C ARG A 45 -7.73 -17.48 3.73
N ILE A 46 -8.81 -17.24 4.46
CA ILE A 46 -10.11 -16.80 3.94
C ILE A 46 -10.65 -15.71 4.85
N ALA A 47 -11.18 -14.66 4.24
CA ALA A 47 -11.97 -13.66 4.92
C ALA A 47 -13.33 -13.55 4.24
N ILE A 48 -14.39 -13.47 5.03
CA ILE A 48 -15.76 -13.29 4.54
C ILE A 48 -16.24 -11.91 4.95
N ILE A 49 -16.61 -11.10 3.96
CA ILE A 49 -17.09 -9.73 4.17
C ILE A 49 -18.59 -9.73 3.94
N TYR A 50 -19.35 -9.38 4.98
CA TYR A 50 -20.80 -9.26 4.90
C TYR A 50 -21.27 -7.93 5.47
N GLY A 51 -22.47 -7.51 5.10
CA GLY A 51 -23.07 -6.26 5.55
C GLY A 51 -24.20 -5.82 4.63
N ALA A 52 -24.92 -4.76 4.99
CA ALA A 52 -26.00 -4.18 4.22
C ALA A 52 -25.55 -3.74 2.82
N ASN A 53 -26.50 -3.57 1.90
CA ASN A 53 -26.24 -2.95 0.60
C ASN A 53 -25.70 -1.52 0.82
N ALA A 54 -24.80 -1.08 -0.06
CA ALA A 54 -24.13 0.22 0.02
C ALA A 54 -23.22 0.43 1.26
N SER A 55 -22.85 -0.62 2.00
CA SER A 55 -21.97 -0.52 3.18
C SER A 55 -20.47 -0.44 2.85
N GLY A 56 -20.08 -0.27 1.59
CA GLY A 56 -18.67 -0.16 1.19
C GLY A 56 -17.92 -1.47 0.94
N LYS A 57 -18.60 -2.64 0.95
CA LYS A 57 -17.95 -3.94 0.73
C LYS A 57 -17.18 -4.02 -0.60
N SER A 58 -17.79 -3.54 -1.69
CA SER A 58 -17.15 -3.50 -3.01
C SER A 58 -15.97 -2.54 -3.02
N ASN A 59 -16.08 -1.40 -2.36
CA ASN A 59 -15.02 -0.39 -2.29
C ASN A 59 -13.77 -0.91 -1.54
N LEU A 60 -13.94 -1.90 -0.66
CA LEU A 60 -12.79 -2.59 -0.06
C LEU A 60 -12.04 -3.44 -1.08
N LEU A 61 -12.74 -4.14 -1.97
CA LEU A 61 -12.10 -4.89 -3.05
C LEU A 61 -11.44 -3.95 -4.05
N GLU A 62 -12.11 -2.83 -4.39
CA GLU A 62 -11.55 -1.75 -5.22
C GLU A 62 -10.22 -1.21 -4.66
N ALA A 63 -10.08 -1.11 -3.33
CA ALA A 63 -8.84 -0.66 -2.73
C ALA A 63 -7.66 -1.62 -3.02
N PHE A 64 -7.90 -2.93 -2.96
CA PHE A 64 -6.90 -3.94 -3.34
C PHE A 64 -6.63 -3.90 -4.85
N GLU A 65 -7.66 -3.79 -5.67
CA GLU A 65 -7.53 -3.71 -7.12
C GLU A 65 -6.76 -2.46 -7.53
N TYR A 66 -7.06 -1.31 -6.91
CA TYR A 66 -6.35 -0.07 -7.13
C TYR A 66 -4.85 -0.20 -6.84
N LEU A 67 -4.47 -0.73 -5.66
CA LEU A 67 -3.05 -0.94 -5.31
C LEU A 67 -2.37 -1.87 -6.31
N PHE A 68 -3.03 -2.95 -6.71
CA PHE A 68 -2.49 -3.91 -7.64
C PHE A 68 -2.34 -3.33 -9.07
N TRP A 69 -3.32 -2.57 -9.51
CA TRP A 69 -3.25 -1.82 -10.75
C TRP A 69 -2.13 -0.78 -10.70
N PHE A 70 -2.05 -0.01 -9.61
CA PHE A 70 -1.05 1.03 -9.42
C PHE A 70 0.38 0.48 -9.50
N TRP A 71 0.66 -0.68 -8.93
CA TRP A 71 1.97 -1.33 -9.04
C TRP A 71 2.30 -1.85 -10.45
N LYS A 72 1.29 -2.21 -11.22
CA LYS A 72 1.46 -2.76 -12.57
C LYS A 72 1.43 -1.70 -13.65
N ARG A 73 0.88 -0.52 -13.35
CA ARG A 73 0.76 0.53 -14.36
C ARG A 73 2.15 0.92 -14.87
N LYS A 74 2.24 1.02 -16.20
CA LYS A 74 3.36 1.63 -16.88
C LYS A 74 2.86 2.93 -17.46
N THR A 75 3.52 4.03 -17.16
CA THR A 75 3.27 5.31 -17.82
C THR A 75 4.60 5.96 -18.13
N ASP A 76 4.72 6.44 -19.35
CA ASP A 76 5.84 7.28 -19.79
C ASP A 76 5.49 8.76 -19.61
N ASP A 77 4.23 9.07 -19.30
CA ASP A 77 3.75 10.41 -18.99
C ASP A 77 3.84 10.67 -17.47
N GLN A 78 4.65 11.65 -17.11
CA GLN A 78 4.85 12.05 -15.71
C GLN A 78 3.63 12.81 -15.15
N ASP A 79 2.85 13.44 -16.01
CA ASP A 79 1.65 14.20 -15.67
C ASP A 79 0.39 13.32 -15.68
N ALA A 80 0.54 12.02 -15.94
CA ALA A 80 -0.58 11.10 -15.95
C ALA A 80 -1.24 11.03 -14.56
N PRO A 81 -2.58 11.23 -14.47
CA PRO A 81 -3.29 11.22 -13.21
C PRO A 81 -3.11 9.89 -12.48
N THR A 82 -3.15 9.92 -11.16
CA THR A 82 -2.97 8.74 -10.31
C THR A 82 -4.12 7.76 -10.43
N GLY A 83 -5.29 8.22 -10.86
CA GLY A 83 -6.51 7.42 -10.95
C GLY A 83 -7.17 7.14 -9.61
N VAL A 84 -6.70 7.78 -8.52
CA VAL A 84 -7.32 7.62 -7.21
C VAL A 84 -8.60 8.45 -7.12
N GLU A 85 -9.61 7.88 -6.47
CA GLU A 85 -10.89 8.55 -6.20
C GLU A 85 -11.02 8.78 -4.69
N PRO A 86 -10.87 10.02 -4.20
CA PRO A 86 -11.06 10.34 -2.78
C PRO A 86 -12.54 10.23 -2.38
N PHE A 87 -12.82 10.26 -1.10
CA PHE A 87 -14.17 10.36 -0.58
C PHE A 87 -14.79 11.74 -0.95
N ILE A 88 -15.91 11.73 -1.67
CA ILE A 88 -16.50 12.95 -2.27
C ILE A 88 -17.75 13.49 -1.56
N LEU A 89 -18.27 12.78 -0.55
CA LEU A 89 -19.51 13.17 0.14
C LEU A 89 -19.27 14.20 1.27
N ASP A 90 -18.15 14.89 1.24
CA ASP A 90 -17.70 15.88 2.20
C ASP A 90 -17.06 17.05 1.44
N SER A 91 -17.09 18.26 1.99
CA SER A 91 -16.52 19.44 1.33
C SER A 91 -14.98 19.47 1.35
N ASP A 92 -14.37 18.86 2.34
CA ASP A 92 -12.93 19.00 2.61
C ASP A 92 -12.11 17.81 2.09
N THR A 93 -12.65 16.61 2.18
CA THR A 93 -11.95 15.38 1.84
C THR A 93 -11.51 15.24 0.37
N PRO A 94 -12.23 15.78 -0.65
CA PRO A 94 -11.74 15.72 -2.02
C PRO A 94 -10.40 16.45 -2.27
N SER A 95 -10.07 17.41 -1.41
CA SER A 95 -8.80 18.16 -1.47
C SER A 95 -7.69 17.55 -0.62
N GLN A 96 -8.02 16.57 0.22
CA GLN A 96 -7.06 15.88 1.08
C GLN A 96 -6.46 14.66 0.36
N PRO A 97 -5.25 14.23 0.75
CA PRO A 97 -4.65 13.04 0.17
C PRO A 97 -5.41 11.76 0.54
N THR A 98 -5.39 10.81 -0.37
CA THR A 98 -5.74 9.41 -0.10
C THR A 98 -4.52 8.71 0.47
N GLU A 99 -4.73 7.88 1.49
CA GLU A 99 -3.66 7.16 2.17
C GLU A 99 -3.94 5.66 2.17
N PHE A 100 -2.93 4.87 1.80
CA PHE A 100 -2.92 3.41 1.90
C PHE A 100 -1.69 2.95 2.67
N GLU A 101 -1.88 1.99 3.57
CA GLU A 101 -0.79 1.20 4.15
C GLU A 101 -1.12 -0.28 4.02
N LEU A 102 -0.29 -1.02 3.32
CA LEU A 102 -0.43 -2.46 3.14
C LEU A 102 0.73 -3.19 3.81
N LYS A 103 0.41 -4.04 4.79
CA LYS A 103 1.36 -4.98 5.40
C LYS A 103 1.16 -6.36 4.79
N LEU A 104 2.26 -6.98 4.35
CA LEU A 104 2.19 -8.27 3.68
C LEU A 104 3.46 -9.09 3.84
N TYR A 105 3.34 -10.41 3.63
CA TYR A 105 4.48 -11.29 3.46
C TYR A 105 4.69 -11.61 1.98
N ILE A 106 5.94 -11.49 1.52
CA ILE A 106 6.41 -11.92 0.21
C ILE A 106 7.61 -12.84 0.44
N ASN A 107 7.54 -14.09 -0.03
CA ASN A 107 8.60 -15.09 0.14
C ASN A 107 9.12 -15.20 1.58
N GLY A 108 8.18 -15.21 2.56
CA GLY A 108 8.49 -15.36 3.97
C GLY A 108 9.00 -14.09 4.68
N LYS A 109 9.23 -12.99 3.96
CA LYS A 109 9.64 -11.70 4.54
C LYS A 109 8.44 -10.76 4.65
N LYS A 110 8.38 -10.04 5.77
CA LYS A 110 7.35 -9.03 6.05
C LYS A 110 7.74 -7.69 5.46
N TYR A 111 6.78 -7.06 4.78
CA TYR A 111 6.91 -5.73 4.17
C TYR A 111 5.81 -4.81 4.66
N ILE A 112 6.09 -3.50 4.64
CA ILE A 112 5.11 -2.43 4.77
C ILE A 112 5.24 -1.55 3.54
N TYR A 113 4.15 -1.41 2.81
CA TYR A 113 4.04 -0.48 1.69
C TYR A 113 3.09 0.64 2.08
N GLN A 114 3.54 1.88 1.95
CA GLN A 114 2.77 3.08 2.23
C GLN A 114 2.68 3.93 0.97
N LEU A 115 1.49 4.41 0.65
CA LEU A 115 1.21 5.23 -0.50
C LEU A 115 0.29 6.38 -0.10
N ILE A 116 0.76 7.61 -0.34
CA ILE A 116 0.00 8.84 -0.11
C ILE A 116 -0.04 9.59 -1.44
N LEU A 117 -1.23 9.87 -1.93
CA LEU A 117 -1.43 10.46 -3.24
C LEU A 117 -2.65 11.36 -3.31
N SER A 118 -2.64 12.29 -4.27
CA SER A 118 -3.79 13.04 -4.72
C SER A 118 -4.27 12.50 -6.08
N PRO A 119 -5.39 12.94 -6.64
CA PRO A 119 -5.78 12.58 -8.00
C PRO A 119 -4.72 12.93 -9.07
N LYS A 120 -3.85 13.91 -8.79
CA LYS A 120 -2.80 14.35 -9.72
C LYS A 120 -1.44 13.74 -9.41
N ASP A 121 -1.04 13.77 -8.14
CA ASP A 121 0.34 13.57 -7.74
C ASP A 121 0.51 12.44 -6.73
N ILE A 122 1.65 11.77 -6.80
CA ILE A 122 2.12 10.87 -5.76
C ILE A 122 2.93 11.69 -4.77
N LEU A 123 2.34 11.92 -3.59
CA LEU A 123 2.92 12.77 -2.56
C LEU A 123 4.03 12.04 -1.80
N SER A 124 3.80 10.77 -1.47
CA SER A 124 4.78 9.92 -0.81
C SER A 124 4.52 8.45 -1.11
N GLU A 125 5.58 7.70 -1.38
CA GLU A 125 5.53 6.25 -1.52
C GLU A 125 6.73 5.65 -0.80
N LYS A 126 6.48 4.71 0.14
CA LYS A 126 7.51 4.09 0.95
C LYS A 126 7.36 2.58 0.93
N LEU A 127 8.49 1.91 0.87
CA LEU A 127 8.56 0.46 1.04
C LEU A 127 9.55 0.14 2.15
N HIS A 128 9.10 -0.61 3.14
CA HIS A 128 9.94 -1.11 4.22
C HIS A 128 9.98 -2.64 4.20
N VAL A 129 11.07 -3.21 4.70
CA VAL A 129 11.22 -4.65 4.92
C VAL A 129 11.65 -4.93 6.34
N TYR A 130 11.14 -6.02 6.91
CA TYR A 130 11.61 -6.54 8.18
C TYR A 130 12.75 -7.53 7.93
N ASN A 131 13.99 -7.12 8.20
CA ASN A 131 15.16 -8.00 8.27
C ASN A 131 15.49 -8.36 9.73
N SER A 132 14.84 -7.68 10.69
CA SER A 132 14.90 -7.88 12.13
C SER A 132 13.54 -7.49 12.73
N ASN A 133 13.46 -7.30 14.04
CA ASN A 133 12.24 -6.85 14.70
C ASN A 133 11.82 -5.41 14.34
N GLN A 134 12.68 -4.66 13.67
CA GLN A 134 12.36 -3.31 13.20
C GLN A 134 12.36 -3.22 11.68
N PRO A 135 11.43 -2.45 11.09
CA PRO A 135 11.39 -2.26 9.66
C PRO A 135 12.55 -1.36 9.19
N SER A 136 13.16 -1.74 8.08
CA SER A 136 14.18 -0.95 7.40
C SER A 136 13.60 -0.38 6.10
N LEU A 137 13.79 0.91 5.87
CA LEU A 137 13.35 1.56 4.64
C LEU A 137 14.15 1.01 3.45
N LEU A 138 13.44 0.52 2.43
CA LEU A 138 14.01 0.07 1.16
C LEU A 138 13.98 1.15 0.09
N MET A 139 12.83 1.83 -0.03
CA MET A 139 12.57 2.85 -1.03
C MET A 139 11.71 3.96 -0.42
N HIS A 140 12.00 5.19 -0.79
CA HIS A 140 11.16 6.34 -0.52
C HIS A 140 11.11 7.24 -1.77
N ARG A 141 9.92 7.42 -2.31
CA ARG A 141 9.60 8.43 -3.32
C ARG A 141 8.79 9.53 -2.64
N GLU A 142 9.13 10.76 -2.88
CA GLU A 142 8.52 11.92 -2.25
C GLU A 142 8.43 13.08 -3.24
N LEU A 143 7.33 13.80 -3.23
CA LEU A 143 7.17 15.04 -3.97
C LEU A 143 7.69 16.21 -3.12
N VAL A 144 8.73 16.89 -3.60
CA VAL A 144 9.36 18.05 -2.93
C VAL A 144 9.44 19.20 -3.94
N ASP A 145 8.80 20.33 -3.63
CA ASP A 145 8.81 21.53 -4.47
C ASP A 145 8.50 21.24 -5.96
N SER A 146 7.45 20.43 -6.21
CA SER A 146 7.04 19.95 -7.54
C SER A 146 8.02 19.01 -8.24
N ASN A 147 9.07 18.56 -7.59
CA ASN A 147 10.01 17.58 -8.11
C ASN A 147 9.88 16.25 -7.36
N THR A 148 9.99 15.16 -8.08
CA THR A 148 9.99 13.83 -7.47
C THR A 148 11.38 13.43 -7.03
N ALA A 149 11.58 13.29 -5.72
CA ALA A 149 12.79 12.73 -5.13
C ALA A 149 12.61 11.22 -4.90
N LEU A 150 13.60 10.40 -5.32
CA LEU A 150 13.58 8.96 -5.10
C LEU A 150 14.88 8.52 -4.42
N LYS A 151 14.73 7.87 -3.26
CA LYS A 151 15.84 7.37 -2.44
C LYS A 151 15.72 5.85 -2.28
N PHE A 152 16.84 5.15 -2.40
CA PHE A 152 16.96 3.71 -2.14
C PHE A 152 17.98 3.45 -1.04
N ASN A 153 17.69 2.45 -0.21
CA ASN A 153 18.69 1.90 0.71
C ASN A 153 19.64 0.97 -0.05
N GLN A 154 20.79 1.50 -0.47
CA GLN A 154 21.76 0.78 -1.30
C GLN A 154 22.41 -0.42 -0.59
N SER A 155 22.36 -0.49 0.74
CA SER A 155 22.84 -1.66 1.49
C SER A 155 21.89 -2.85 1.42
N LEU A 156 20.60 -2.59 1.13
CA LEU A 156 19.54 -3.60 1.09
C LEU A 156 19.09 -3.95 -0.34
N ILE A 157 19.22 -3.02 -1.27
CA ILE A 157 18.84 -3.20 -2.68
C ILE A 157 20.04 -2.91 -3.59
N LYS A 158 20.42 -3.91 -4.40
CA LYS A 158 21.36 -3.67 -5.51
C LYS A 158 20.58 -3.09 -6.70
N VAL A 159 20.58 -1.78 -6.81
CA VAL A 159 19.97 -1.07 -7.94
C VAL A 159 21.03 -0.99 -9.06
N SER A 160 20.69 -1.43 -10.27
CA SER A 160 21.60 -1.33 -11.43
C SER A 160 21.86 0.14 -11.78
N ALA A 161 23.02 0.41 -12.40
CA ALA A 161 23.37 1.76 -12.85
C ALA A 161 22.29 2.33 -13.79
N ALA A 162 21.78 1.53 -14.73
CA ALA A 162 20.72 1.94 -15.66
C ALA A 162 19.44 2.40 -14.96
N VAL A 163 19.06 1.75 -13.84
CA VAL A 163 17.88 2.18 -13.06
C VAL A 163 18.17 3.47 -12.30
N LYS A 164 19.40 3.63 -11.76
CA LYS A 164 19.79 4.87 -11.09
C LYS A 164 19.78 6.06 -12.06
N ASP A 165 20.30 5.87 -13.26
CA ASP A 165 20.34 6.90 -14.31
C ASP A 165 18.95 7.26 -14.80
N ALA A 166 18.08 6.26 -15.02
CA ALA A 166 16.69 6.48 -15.41
C ALA A 166 15.88 7.24 -14.34
N VAL A 167 16.13 6.93 -13.06
CA VAL A 167 15.53 7.64 -11.92
C VAL A 167 16.05 9.08 -11.84
N SER A 168 17.36 9.27 -11.94
CA SER A 168 17.98 10.60 -11.89
C SER A 168 17.51 11.49 -13.07
N ALA A 169 17.39 10.93 -14.26
CA ALA A 169 16.89 11.66 -15.44
C ALA A 169 15.42 12.07 -15.33
N LYS A 170 14.59 11.27 -14.60
CA LYS A 170 13.18 11.59 -14.38
C LYS A 170 12.92 12.49 -13.16
N CYS A 171 13.85 12.58 -12.23
CA CYS A 171 13.74 13.43 -11.04
C CYS A 171 14.25 14.87 -11.24
N LEU A 172 14.79 15.21 -12.41
CA LEU A 172 15.41 16.51 -12.72
C LEU A 172 14.56 17.41 -13.64
N LYS A 173 13.25 17.13 -13.77
CA LYS A 173 12.33 18.00 -14.51
C LYS A 173 11.14 18.37 -13.65
#